data_ef876a7cc2af632abd1b1318d48fa7e4
#
_entry.id   ef876a7cc2af632abd1b1318d48fa7e4
#
_cell.length_a   1.000
_cell.length_b   1.000
_cell.length_c   1.000
_cell.angle_alpha   90.00
_cell.angle_beta   90.00
_cell.angle_gamma   90.00
#
_symmetry.space_group_name_H-M   'P 1'
#
loop_
_entity.id
_entity.type
_entity.pdbx_description
1 polymer ?
#
loop_
_entity_poly.entity_id
_entity_poly.type
_entity_poly.pdbx_seq_one_letter_code
_entity_poly.pdbx_strand_id
1 'polypeptide(L)'
;MEGRQRFAIDLPDQAAALAVAGEAEVNLKKISASTGAQLVLRGLQLHIDGKPQQLEQAAAVVELLRHQWTAGETITAADLNTNLQALNKGHGSEQRLLSKQVLARSQSGKLLRPRTLGQRNYVEAMENHELTLALGPAGTGKTFLAVVQAVRCLQERRVERIVLARPA
;
A
#
# COMPACT_ATOMS: atom_id res chain seq x y z
N MET A 1 -19.38 -4.15 -30.10
CA MET A 1 -18.14 -4.91 -29.88
C MET A 1 -17.13 -3.94 -29.28
N GLU A 2 -16.97 -3.90 -27.96
CA GLU A 2 -15.91 -3.09 -27.32
C GLU A 2 -14.58 -3.77 -27.61
N GLY A 3 -13.77 -3.12 -28.47
CA GLY A 3 -12.46 -3.61 -28.86
C GLY A 3 -11.50 -3.70 -27.66
N ARG A 4 -10.65 -4.70 -27.64
CA ARG A 4 -9.50 -4.74 -26.74
C ARG A 4 -8.61 -3.52 -27.01
N GLN A 5 -8.21 -2.86 -25.95
CA GLN A 5 -7.29 -1.73 -25.98
C GLN A 5 -6.00 -2.10 -25.26
N ARG A 6 -4.93 -1.38 -25.58
CA ARG A 6 -3.62 -1.55 -24.93
C ARG A 6 -3.19 -0.23 -24.31
N PHE A 7 -2.64 -0.33 -23.11
CA PHE A 7 -2.04 0.77 -22.38
C PHE A 7 -0.65 0.32 -21.88
N ALA A 8 0.32 1.23 -21.83
CA ALA A 8 1.64 0.94 -21.29
C ALA A 8 2.00 1.95 -20.19
N ILE A 9 2.65 1.45 -19.14
CA ILE A 9 3.20 2.25 -18.05
C ILE A 9 4.72 2.12 -18.11
N ASP A 10 5.43 3.25 -18.21
CA ASP A 10 6.87 3.28 -18.13
C ASP A 10 7.32 3.20 -16.68
N LEU A 11 8.27 2.32 -16.40
CA LEU A 11 8.87 2.10 -15.09
C LEU A 11 10.26 2.74 -15.08
N PRO A 12 10.66 3.41 -13.98
CA PRO A 12 11.87 4.23 -13.95
C PRO A 12 13.16 3.41 -14.06
N ASP A 13 13.16 2.19 -13.53
CA ASP A 13 14.32 1.32 -13.47
C ASP A 13 13.96 -0.16 -13.29
N GLN A 14 14.98 -1.01 -13.25
CA GLN A 14 14.81 -2.46 -13.11
C GLN A 14 14.28 -2.84 -11.71
N ALA A 15 14.61 -2.09 -10.67
CA ALA A 15 14.11 -2.34 -9.31
C ALA A 15 12.59 -2.15 -9.25
N ALA A 16 12.08 -1.08 -9.87
CA ALA A 16 10.65 -0.83 -10.02
C ALA A 16 9.96 -1.93 -10.84
N ALA A 17 10.59 -2.38 -11.93
CA ALA A 17 10.06 -3.44 -12.78
C ALA A 17 9.92 -4.77 -12.01
N LEU A 18 10.95 -5.16 -11.25
CA LEU A 18 10.93 -6.34 -10.39
C LEU A 18 9.91 -6.21 -9.25
N ALA A 19 9.81 -5.03 -8.63
CA ALA A 19 8.84 -4.79 -7.57
C ALA A 19 7.39 -4.93 -8.06
N VAL A 20 7.07 -4.39 -9.24
CA VAL A 20 5.73 -4.52 -9.85
C VAL A 20 5.44 -5.97 -10.23
N ALA A 21 6.38 -6.64 -10.90
CA ALA A 21 6.19 -8.01 -11.36
C ALA A 21 6.08 -9.00 -10.20
N GLY A 22 6.90 -8.79 -9.17
CA GLY A 22 7.10 -9.77 -8.10
C GLY A 22 7.90 -10.98 -8.58
N GLU A 23 8.28 -11.85 -7.64
CA GLU A 23 8.98 -13.09 -7.94
C GLU A 23 8.12 -13.97 -8.87
N ALA A 24 8.72 -14.47 -9.96
CA ALA A 24 8.04 -15.26 -10.99
C ALA A 24 6.73 -14.60 -11.50
N GLU A 25 6.68 -13.27 -11.54
CA GLU A 25 5.53 -12.46 -12.01
C GLU A 25 4.24 -12.70 -11.20
N VAL A 26 4.35 -13.11 -9.94
CA VAL A 26 3.19 -13.45 -9.11
C VAL A 26 2.24 -12.26 -8.94
N ASN A 27 2.76 -11.04 -8.88
CA ASN A 27 1.95 -9.84 -8.75
C ASN A 27 1.15 -9.55 -10.03
N LEU A 28 1.78 -9.67 -11.19
CA LEU A 28 1.10 -9.48 -12.50
C LEU A 28 -0.02 -10.51 -12.68
N LYS A 29 0.27 -11.78 -12.39
CA LYS A 29 -0.73 -12.87 -12.46
C LYS A 29 -1.92 -12.59 -11.55
N LYS A 30 -1.66 -12.09 -10.34
CA LYS A 30 -2.72 -11.78 -9.37
C LYS A 30 -3.57 -10.59 -9.79
N ILE A 31 -2.96 -9.51 -10.29
CA ILE A 31 -3.70 -8.36 -10.85
C ILE A 31 -4.52 -8.82 -12.05
N SER A 32 -3.93 -9.61 -12.97
CA SER A 32 -4.64 -10.15 -14.13
C SER A 32 -5.86 -10.98 -13.74
N ALA A 33 -5.71 -11.89 -12.78
CA ALA A 33 -6.80 -12.73 -12.29
C ALA A 33 -7.94 -11.91 -11.65
N SER A 34 -7.62 -10.80 -10.98
CA SER A 34 -8.60 -9.99 -10.26
C SER A 34 -9.31 -8.98 -11.14
N THR A 35 -8.67 -8.46 -12.19
CA THR A 35 -9.21 -7.42 -13.08
C THR A 35 -9.69 -7.95 -14.43
N GLY A 36 -9.24 -9.15 -14.79
CA GLY A 36 -9.48 -9.73 -16.13
C GLY A 36 -8.63 -9.10 -17.23
N ALA A 37 -7.77 -8.11 -16.92
CA ALA A 37 -6.80 -7.57 -17.87
C ALA A 37 -5.58 -8.48 -17.98
N GLN A 38 -4.90 -8.48 -19.12
CA GLN A 38 -3.65 -9.18 -19.31
C GLN A 38 -2.50 -8.20 -19.06
N LEU A 39 -1.61 -8.52 -18.12
CA LEU A 39 -0.44 -7.73 -17.79
C LEU A 39 0.82 -8.46 -18.24
N VAL A 40 1.71 -7.77 -18.97
CA VAL A 40 2.99 -8.30 -19.46
C VAL A 40 4.07 -7.25 -19.26
N LEU A 41 5.14 -7.63 -18.58
CA LEU A 41 6.33 -6.78 -18.44
C LEU A 41 7.28 -7.04 -19.62
N ARG A 42 7.73 -5.97 -20.29
CA ARG A 42 8.72 -6.00 -21.37
C ARG A 42 9.79 -4.94 -21.11
N GLY A 43 10.94 -5.34 -20.65
CA GLY A 43 11.98 -4.41 -20.21
C GLY A 43 11.48 -3.50 -19.08
N LEU A 44 11.43 -2.22 -19.32
CA LEU A 44 10.92 -1.22 -18.37
C LEU A 44 9.49 -0.75 -18.70
N GLN A 45 8.75 -1.49 -19.51
CA GLN A 45 7.36 -1.16 -19.85
C GLN A 45 6.41 -2.25 -19.37
N LEU A 46 5.43 -1.86 -18.57
CA LEU A 46 4.31 -2.70 -18.18
C LEU A 46 3.16 -2.50 -19.17
N HIS A 47 2.94 -3.49 -20.03
CA HIS A 47 1.82 -3.50 -20.96
C HIS A 47 0.58 -4.08 -20.29
N ILE A 48 -0.56 -3.42 -20.47
CA ILE A 48 -1.86 -3.84 -19.97
C ILE A 48 -2.81 -3.92 -21.15
N ASP A 49 -3.37 -5.10 -21.42
CA ASP A 49 -4.30 -5.39 -22.51
C ASP A 49 -5.65 -5.83 -21.94
N GLY A 50 -6.75 -5.27 -22.44
CA GLY A 50 -8.07 -5.68 -21.98
C GLY A 50 -9.21 -4.82 -22.53
N LYS A 51 -10.41 -5.02 -22.01
CA LYS A 51 -11.55 -4.11 -22.21
C LYS A 51 -11.33 -2.81 -21.44
N PRO A 52 -11.95 -1.68 -21.83
CA PRO A 52 -11.74 -0.38 -21.17
C PRO A 52 -11.84 -0.44 -19.63
N GLN A 53 -12.87 -1.08 -19.10
CA GLN A 53 -13.08 -1.21 -17.66
C GLN A 53 -11.98 -2.06 -16.96
N GLN A 54 -11.53 -3.12 -17.62
CA GLN A 54 -10.44 -3.97 -17.10
C GLN A 54 -9.11 -3.21 -17.06
N LEU A 55 -8.83 -2.41 -18.11
CA LEU A 55 -7.65 -1.55 -18.19
C LEU A 55 -7.66 -0.51 -17.07
N GLU A 56 -8.79 0.16 -16.87
CA GLU A 56 -8.94 1.16 -15.81
C GLU A 56 -8.67 0.56 -14.43
N GLN A 57 -9.27 -0.59 -14.13
CA GLN A 57 -9.06 -1.28 -12.85
C GLN A 57 -7.61 -1.72 -12.67
N ALA A 58 -6.99 -2.32 -13.68
CA ALA A 58 -5.60 -2.77 -13.59
C ALA A 58 -4.63 -1.59 -13.43
N ALA A 59 -4.81 -0.53 -14.22
CA ALA A 59 -4.02 0.69 -14.13
C ALA A 59 -4.18 1.35 -12.74
N ALA A 60 -5.39 1.38 -12.19
CA ALA A 60 -5.65 1.91 -10.85
C ALA A 60 -4.92 1.12 -9.76
N VAL A 61 -4.89 -0.23 -9.83
CA VAL A 61 -4.11 -1.05 -8.87
C VAL A 61 -2.62 -0.71 -8.95
N VAL A 62 -2.05 -0.67 -10.16
CA VAL A 62 -0.63 -0.36 -10.37
C VAL A 62 -0.30 1.04 -9.85
N GLU A 63 -1.20 2.00 -10.08
CA GLU A 63 -1.04 3.38 -9.60
C GLU A 63 -1.13 3.50 -8.07
N LEU A 64 -2.03 2.76 -7.40
CA LEU A 64 -2.11 2.73 -5.94
C LEU A 64 -0.81 2.21 -5.30
N LEU A 65 -0.11 1.32 -5.99
CA LEU A 65 1.17 0.75 -5.56
C LEU A 65 2.39 1.58 -6.01
N ARG A 66 2.19 2.71 -6.72
CA ARG A 66 3.26 3.54 -7.30
C ARG A 66 4.37 3.86 -6.28
N HIS A 67 4.00 4.25 -5.08
CA HIS A 67 4.96 4.63 -4.04
C HIS A 67 5.89 3.48 -3.60
N GLN A 68 5.44 2.22 -3.72
CA GLN A 68 6.25 1.04 -3.39
C GLN A 68 7.19 0.70 -4.55
N TRP A 69 6.65 0.56 -5.77
CA TRP A 69 7.49 0.16 -6.88
C TRP A 69 8.47 1.26 -7.33
N THR A 70 8.14 2.56 -7.21
CA THR A 70 9.10 3.64 -7.45
C THR A 70 10.23 3.71 -6.42
N ALA A 71 9.99 3.19 -5.22
CA ALA A 71 11.01 3.04 -4.18
C ALA A 71 11.78 1.70 -4.27
N GLY A 72 11.47 0.85 -5.26
CA GLY A 72 12.02 -0.52 -5.37
C GLY A 72 11.61 -1.43 -4.21
N GLU A 73 10.54 -1.10 -3.47
CA GLU A 73 10.07 -1.89 -2.35
C GLU A 73 9.27 -3.11 -2.83
N THR A 74 9.47 -4.26 -2.18
CA THR A 74 8.71 -5.47 -2.47
C THR A 74 7.22 -5.26 -2.22
N ILE A 75 6.40 -5.51 -3.24
CA ILE A 75 4.94 -5.52 -3.14
C ILE A 75 4.51 -6.91 -2.65
N THR A 76 3.89 -6.96 -1.48
CA THR A 76 3.43 -8.21 -0.89
C THR A 76 2.03 -8.59 -1.37
N ALA A 77 1.67 -9.86 -1.21
CA ALA A 77 0.31 -10.33 -1.49
C ALA A 77 -0.75 -9.60 -0.65
N ALA A 78 -0.40 -9.16 0.56
CA ALA A 78 -1.28 -8.37 1.43
C ALA A 78 -1.50 -6.95 0.87
N ASP A 79 -0.46 -6.31 0.36
CA ASP A 79 -0.55 -4.99 -0.28
C ASP A 79 -1.49 -5.04 -1.50
N LEU A 80 -1.33 -6.06 -2.36
CA LEU A 80 -2.20 -6.28 -3.52
C LEU A 80 -3.66 -6.50 -3.11
N ASN A 81 -3.92 -7.39 -2.14
CA ASN A 81 -5.28 -7.66 -1.69
C ASN A 81 -5.95 -6.41 -1.12
N THR A 82 -5.23 -5.64 -0.32
CA THR A 82 -5.73 -4.39 0.27
C THR A 82 -6.13 -3.39 -0.81
N ASN A 83 -5.27 -3.18 -1.81
CA ASN A 83 -5.54 -2.22 -2.88
C ASN A 83 -6.67 -2.69 -3.80
N LEU A 84 -6.74 -3.98 -4.13
CA LEU A 84 -7.85 -4.57 -4.90
C LEU A 84 -9.19 -4.44 -4.15
N GLN A 85 -9.21 -4.71 -2.84
CA GLN A 85 -10.43 -4.54 -2.04
C GLN A 85 -10.86 -3.09 -1.93
N ALA A 86 -9.92 -2.14 -1.79
CA ALA A 86 -10.21 -0.72 -1.75
C ALA A 86 -10.86 -0.24 -3.05
N LEU A 87 -10.34 -0.67 -4.21
CA LEU A 87 -10.93 -0.34 -5.51
C LEU A 87 -12.33 -0.93 -5.67
N ASN A 88 -12.54 -2.19 -5.31
CA ASN A 88 -13.85 -2.86 -5.42
C ASN A 88 -14.91 -2.21 -4.51
N LYS A 89 -14.50 -1.57 -3.41
CA LYS A 89 -15.39 -0.84 -2.49
C LYS A 89 -15.55 0.65 -2.85
N GLY A 90 -14.97 1.13 -3.93
CA GLY A 90 -15.01 2.53 -4.34
C GLY A 90 -14.10 3.47 -3.52
N HIS A 91 -13.21 2.94 -2.67
CA HIS A 91 -12.29 3.70 -1.81
C HIS A 91 -10.92 3.99 -2.46
N GLY A 92 -10.81 3.90 -3.78
CA GLY A 92 -9.55 4.08 -4.49
C GLY A 92 -8.91 5.46 -4.28
N SER A 93 -9.71 6.52 -4.21
CA SER A 93 -9.24 7.89 -3.93
C SER A 93 -8.70 8.03 -2.51
N GLU A 94 -9.38 7.45 -1.52
CA GLU A 94 -8.94 7.45 -0.13
C GLU A 94 -7.66 6.64 0.04
N GLN A 95 -7.56 5.50 -0.65
CA GLN A 95 -6.35 4.67 -0.63
C GLN A 95 -5.13 5.42 -1.24
N ARG A 96 -5.31 6.26 -2.24
CA ARG A 96 -4.25 7.13 -2.77
C ARG A 96 -3.72 8.13 -1.73
N LEU A 97 -4.57 8.62 -0.84
CA LEU A 97 -4.16 9.53 0.22
C LEU A 97 -3.26 8.85 1.26
N LEU A 98 -3.42 7.53 1.49
CA LEU A 98 -2.57 6.77 2.40
C LEU A 98 -1.11 6.77 1.97
N SER A 99 -0.85 6.71 0.67
CA SER A 99 0.51 6.69 0.13
C SER A 99 1.29 7.98 0.41
N LYS A 100 0.61 9.08 0.69
CA LYS A 100 1.21 10.38 0.99
C LYS A 100 1.49 10.60 2.48
N GLN A 101 0.80 9.88 3.37
CA GLN A 101 0.93 10.04 4.81
C GLN A 101 2.15 9.27 5.34
N VAL A 102 3.23 9.97 5.61
CA VAL A 102 4.43 9.40 6.24
C VAL A 102 4.31 9.55 7.76
N LEU A 103 4.36 8.43 8.49
CA LEU A 103 4.30 8.41 9.96
C LEU A 103 5.69 8.58 10.58
N ALA A 104 6.68 7.89 10.05
CA ALA A 104 8.05 7.91 10.55
C ALA A 104 9.02 7.40 9.48
N ARG A 105 10.32 7.50 9.76
CA ARG A 105 11.39 6.82 9.02
C ARG A 105 12.07 5.79 9.92
N SER A 106 12.31 4.59 9.40
CA SER A 106 13.13 3.59 10.08
C SER A 106 14.60 4.00 10.09
N GLN A 107 15.45 3.35 10.90
CA GLN A 107 16.90 3.55 10.85
C GLN A 107 17.50 3.29 9.46
N SER A 108 16.94 2.37 8.70
CA SER A 108 17.34 2.10 7.30
C SER A 108 16.82 3.13 6.29
N GLY A 109 16.17 4.22 6.74
CA GLY A 109 15.61 5.25 5.86
C GLY A 109 14.25 4.92 5.25
N LYS A 110 13.71 3.72 5.48
CA LYS A 110 12.41 3.30 4.95
C LYS A 110 11.28 4.11 5.55
N LEU A 111 10.38 4.60 4.68
CA LEU A 111 9.20 5.36 5.11
C LEU A 111 8.14 4.41 5.68
N LEU A 112 7.69 4.71 6.90
CA LEU A 112 6.59 4.00 7.54
C LEU A 112 5.29 4.74 7.25
N ARG A 113 4.30 4.03 6.68
CA ARG A 113 3.01 4.58 6.26
C ARG A 113 1.87 3.64 6.64
N PRO A 114 0.64 4.15 6.85
CA PRO A 114 -0.53 3.30 6.93
C PRO A 114 -0.72 2.58 5.58
N ARG A 115 -1.00 1.29 5.61
CA ARG A 115 -1.24 0.48 4.41
C ARG A 115 -2.73 0.30 4.12
N THR A 116 -3.59 0.52 5.12
CA THR A 116 -5.04 0.37 5.03
C THR A 116 -5.75 1.58 5.62
N LEU A 117 -6.99 1.81 5.18
CA LEU A 117 -7.86 2.87 5.76
C LEU A 117 -8.06 2.66 7.27
N GLY A 118 -8.24 1.42 7.73
CA GLY A 118 -8.36 1.11 9.16
C GLY A 118 -7.10 1.48 9.96
N GLN A 119 -5.92 1.27 9.39
CA GLN A 119 -4.66 1.71 10.01
C GLN A 119 -4.54 3.23 10.05
N ARG A 120 -4.96 3.93 9.00
CA ARG A 120 -5.00 5.40 8.97
C ARG A 120 -5.94 5.93 10.04
N ASN A 121 -7.18 5.45 10.08
CA ASN A 121 -8.17 5.88 11.08
C ASN A 121 -7.66 5.62 12.51
N TYR A 122 -6.93 4.52 12.71
CA TYR A 122 -6.31 4.22 14.01
C TYR A 122 -5.23 5.23 14.38
N VAL A 123 -4.36 5.62 13.43
CA VAL A 123 -3.35 6.67 13.67
C VAL A 123 -4.01 8.01 13.94
N GLU A 124 -5.01 8.40 13.15
CA GLU A 124 -5.78 9.63 13.36
C GLU A 124 -6.50 9.65 14.72
N ALA A 125 -7.02 8.49 15.16
CA ALA A 125 -7.61 8.38 16.49
C ALA A 125 -6.58 8.61 17.61
N MET A 126 -5.39 8.03 17.49
CA MET A 126 -4.30 8.24 18.46
C MET A 126 -3.76 9.68 18.48
N GLU A 127 -3.89 10.42 17.37
CA GLU A 127 -3.48 11.83 17.30
C GLU A 127 -4.51 12.77 17.96
N ASN A 128 -5.79 12.43 17.87
CA ASN A 128 -6.88 13.31 18.26
C ASN A 128 -7.55 12.98 19.59
N HIS A 129 -7.21 11.83 20.22
CA HIS A 129 -7.83 11.38 21.46
C HIS A 129 -6.77 10.99 22.49
N GLU A 130 -7.04 11.30 23.78
CA GLU A 130 -6.17 10.93 24.90
C GLU A 130 -6.14 9.42 25.15
N LEU A 131 -7.25 8.72 24.89
CA LEU A 131 -7.37 7.28 25.02
C LEU A 131 -7.89 6.68 23.73
N THR A 132 -7.17 5.70 23.19
CA THR A 132 -7.56 4.97 21.98
C THR A 132 -7.54 3.47 22.22
N LEU A 133 -8.66 2.80 21.96
CA LEU A 133 -8.78 1.33 22.03
C LEU A 133 -8.75 0.73 20.63
N ALA A 134 -7.83 -0.19 20.38
CA ALA A 134 -7.68 -0.87 19.10
C ALA A 134 -8.13 -2.32 19.17
N LEU A 135 -9.26 -2.63 18.54
CA LEU A 135 -9.80 -3.98 18.41
C LEU A 135 -9.58 -4.52 16.99
N GLY A 136 -9.29 -5.80 16.87
CA GLY A 136 -9.15 -6.45 15.57
C GLY A 136 -8.25 -7.69 15.59
N PRO A 137 -8.19 -8.45 14.47
CA PRO A 137 -7.43 -9.68 14.35
C PRO A 137 -5.92 -9.49 14.61
N ALA A 138 -5.23 -10.58 14.93
CA ALA A 138 -3.77 -10.58 15.01
C ALA A 138 -3.13 -10.22 13.66
N GLY A 139 -1.92 -9.68 13.67
CA GLY A 139 -1.17 -9.35 12.45
C GLY A 139 -1.61 -8.10 11.70
N THR A 140 -2.63 -7.37 12.15
CA THR A 140 -3.13 -6.16 11.47
C THR A 140 -2.30 -4.88 11.74
N GLY A 141 -1.21 -4.98 12.50
CA GLY A 141 -0.28 -3.89 12.76
C GLY A 141 -0.66 -2.95 13.92
N LYS A 142 -1.65 -3.30 14.76
CA LYS A 142 -2.09 -2.46 15.88
C LYS A 142 -0.96 -2.00 16.79
N THR A 143 -0.26 -2.95 17.40
CA THR A 143 0.87 -2.67 18.30
C THR A 143 2.01 -1.94 17.59
N PHE A 144 2.31 -2.34 16.37
CA PHE A 144 3.35 -1.69 15.56
C PHE A 144 3.05 -0.20 15.35
N LEU A 145 1.84 0.14 14.92
CA LEU A 145 1.44 1.52 14.69
C LEU A 145 1.38 2.33 15.99
N ALA A 146 0.93 1.73 17.09
CA ALA A 146 0.95 2.38 18.42
C ALA A 146 2.38 2.74 18.83
N VAL A 147 3.35 1.83 18.65
CA VAL A 147 4.75 2.09 18.95
C VAL A 147 5.32 3.16 18.02
N VAL A 148 5.03 3.12 16.73
CA VAL A 148 5.46 4.15 15.77
C VAL A 148 4.95 5.53 16.19
N GLN A 149 3.67 5.63 16.56
CA GLN A 149 3.08 6.89 17.00
C GLN A 149 3.65 7.36 18.34
N ALA A 150 3.88 6.47 19.30
CA ALA A 150 4.49 6.80 20.58
C ALA A 150 5.92 7.34 20.40
N VAL A 151 6.74 6.69 19.56
CA VAL A 151 8.10 7.15 19.23
C VAL A 151 8.06 8.52 18.55
N ARG A 152 7.12 8.74 17.63
CA ARG A 152 6.92 10.05 16.99
C ARG A 152 6.60 11.14 18.04
N CYS A 153 5.67 10.89 18.95
CA CYS A 153 5.33 11.81 20.01
C CYS A 153 6.54 12.14 20.93
N LEU A 154 7.38 11.13 21.21
CA LEU A 154 8.60 11.33 21.98
C LEU A 154 9.64 12.18 21.22
N GLN A 155 9.85 11.90 19.92
CA GLN A 155 10.76 12.67 19.07
C GLN A 155 10.30 14.12 18.88
N GLU A 156 9.00 14.34 18.76
CA GLU A 156 8.37 15.66 18.69
C GLU A 156 8.28 16.37 20.07
N ARG A 157 8.79 15.73 21.14
CA ARG A 157 8.74 16.23 22.53
C ARG A 157 7.30 16.51 23.04
N ARG A 158 6.31 15.83 22.49
CA ARG A 158 4.92 15.90 22.96
C ARG A 158 4.71 15.10 24.25
N VAL A 159 5.57 14.13 24.50
CA VAL A 159 5.63 13.33 25.71
C VAL A 159 7.08 13.21 26.19
N GLU A 160 7.29 13.03 27.49
CA GLU A 160 8.62 12.90 28.09
C GLU A 160 9.15 11.46 28.08
N ARG A 161 8.25 10.48 28.08
CA ARG A 161 8.58 9.06 28.14
C ARG A 161 7.49 8.19 27.55
N ILE A 162 7.87 6.99 27.14
CA ILE A 162 6.94 5.93 26.70
C ILE A 162 6.92 4.85 27.77
N VAL A 163 5.71 4.43 28.16
CA VAL A 163 5.50 3.31 29.09
C VAL A 163 4.83 2.18 28.30
N LEU A 164 5.46 0.99 28.32
CA LEU A 164 4.91 -0.21 27.71
C LEU A 164 4.47 -1.15 28.84
N ALA A 165 3.21 -1.56 28.82
CA ALA A 165 2.67 -2.52 29.78
C ALA A 165 2.06 -3.69 29.02
N ARG A 166 2.26 -4.90 29.55
CA ARG A 166 1.65 -6.13 29.06
C ARG A 166 1.19 -6.95 30.26
N PRO A 167 -0.03 -7.49 30.26
CA PRO A 167 -0.44 -8.47 31.27
C PRO A 167 0.48 -9.70 31.24
N ALA A 168 0.80 -10.23 32.42
CA ALA A 168 1.58 -11.44 32.58
C ALA A 168 0.76 -12.69 32.16
#